data_1032658c04e615e368b45ee7c6b5f69e
#
_entry.id   1032658c04e615e368b45ee7c6b5f69e
#
_cell.length_a   1.000
_cell.length_b   1.000
_cell.length_c   1.000
_cell.angle_alpha   90.00
_cell.angle_beta   90.00
_cell.angle_gamma   90.00
#
_symmetry.space_group_name_H-M   'P 1'
#
loop_
_entity.id
_entity.type
_entity.pdbx_description
1 polymer ?
#
loop_
_entity_poly.entity_id
_entity_poly.type
_entity_poly.pdbx_seq_one_letter_code
_entity_poly.pdbx_strand_id
1 'polypeptide(L)'
;MAQALAAEHPDCHVQTHLSENRDEIAYTAELYPCARDYLDVYQSYGLLGSKTLLGHSIHLKPREIDALAETDAHPVFCPTSNLFLGSGLFDDGRLRARGISNGIATDVGAGTSYSMLQTLNEGYKIFQLQNQSLHPLQAFHWATRGNACVLGLEDKIGTLDAGTEADIVVLNSRSTDTMALRMDRASSLSEELFILQIMGDDRAIDQVYVSGVPSKKGAAATAPSSNRVPENA
;
A
#
# COMPACT_ATOMS: atom_id res chain seq x y z
N MET A 1 4.69 -16.63 23.57
CA MET A 1 5.97 -16.20 22.97
C MET A 1 5.81 -14.85 22.27
N ALA A 2 4.95 -14.65 21.28
CA ALA A 2 4.74 -13.36 20.59
C ALA A 2 4.42 -12.20 21.57
N GLN A 3 3.49 -12.38 22.51
CA GLN A 3 3.16 -11.40 23.53
C GLN A 3 4.38 -10.98 24.37
N ALA A 4 5.21 -11.94 24.77
CA ALA A 4 6.42 -11.64 25.56
C ALA A 4 7.41 -10.80 24.75
N LEU A 5 7.64 -11.16 23.48
CA LEU A 5 8.50 -10.38 22.57
C LEU A 5 7.97 -8.97 22.33
N ALA A 6 6.66 -8.81 22.11
CA ALA A 6 6.06 -7.49 21.94
C ALA A 6 6.19 -6.62 23.19
N ALA A 7 6.12 -7.23 24.39
CA ALA A 7 6.32 -6.53 25.65
C ALA A 7 7.79 -6.14 25.89
N GLU A 8 8.74 -6.96 25.45
CA GLU A 8 10.19 -6.67 25.54
C GLU A 8 10.63 -5.63 24.49
N HIS A 9 9.92 -5.56 23.36
CA HIS A 9 10.25 -4.68 22.22
C HIS A 9 9.05 -3.83 21.81
N PRO A 10 8.62 -2.87 22.62
CA PRO A 10 7.41 -2.07 22.38
C PRO A 10 7.52 -1.18 21.14
N ASP A 11 8.73 -1.00 20.60
CA ASP A 11 8.97 -0.24 19.37
C ASP A 11 8.80 -1.07 18.09
N CYS A 12 8.70 -2.39 18.19
CA CYS A 12 8.50 -3.27 17.05
C CYS A 12 7.03 -3.34 16.65
N HIS A 13 6.80 -3.45 15.34
CA HIS A 13 5.47 -3.74 14.83
C HIS A 13 5.12 -5.23 14.98
N VAL A 14 3.85 -5.49 15.23
CA VAL A 14 3.23 -6.81 15.09
C VAL A 14 2.55 -6.84 13.72
N GLN A 15 2.96 -7.76 12.86
CA GLN A 15 2.34 -7.92 11.54
C GLN A 15 1.84 -9.35 11.36
N THR A 16 0.59 -9.49 10.96
CA THR A 16 -0.07 -10.79 10.73
C THR A 16 -1.25 -10.65 9.76
N HIS A 17 -1.88 -11.77 9.37
CA HIS A 17 -3.08 -11.80 8.55
C HIS A 17 -4.33 -11.80 9.44
N LEU A 18 -5.44 -11.29 8.92
CA LEU A 18 -6.74 -11.30 9.59
C LEU A 18 -7.88 -11.43 8.58
N SER A 19 -8.70 -12.48 8.76
CA SER A 19 -10.00 -12.62 8.09
C SER A 19 -9.92 -12.39 6.57
N GLU A 20 -8.92 -13.02 5.93
CA GLU A 20 -8.70 -12.92 4.50
C GLU A 20 -9.77 -13.66 3.71
N ASN A 21 -10.03 -14.92 4.07
CA ASN A 21 -11.04 -15.74 3.41
C ASN A 21 -11.87 -16.56 4.42
N ARG A 22 -12.98 -17.13 3.93
CA ARG A 22 -13.95 -17.81 4.81
C ARG A 22 -13.44 -19.14 5.34
N ASP A 23 -12.65 -19.86 4.57
CA ASP A 23 -12.10 -21.17 4.98
C ASP A 23 -11.03 -20.97 6.05
N GLU A 24 -10.20 -19.94 5.93
CA GLU A 24 -9.24 -19.53 6.95
C GLU A 24 -9.95 -19.16 8.28
N ILE A 25 -11.05 -18.39 8.20
CA ILE A 25 -11.83 -18.02 9.39
C ILE A 25 -12.43 -19.27 10.06
N ALA A 26 -12.97 -20.19 9.26
CA ALA A 26 -13.52 -21.43 9.78
C ALA A 26 -12.44 -22.30 10.46
N TYR A 27 -11.29 -22.45 9.81
CA TYR A 27 -10.16 -23.19 10.36
C TYR A 27 -9.60 -22.53 11.64
N THR A 28 -9.52 -21.23 11.69
CA THR A 28 -9.12 -20.51 12.91
C THR A 28 -10.11 -20.75 14.06
N ALA A 29 -11.40 -20.78 13.77
CA ALA A 29 -12.42 -21.08 14.78
C ALA A 29 -12.32 -22.53 15.31
N GLU A 30 -11.90 -23.49 14.49
CA GLU A 30 -11.61 -24.86 14.93
C GLU A 30 -10.38 -24.93 15.86
N LEU A 31 -9.33 -24.18 15.53
CA LEU A 31 -8.10 -24.14 16.33
C LEU A 31 -8.28 -23.39 17.66
N TYR A 32 -9.14 -22.38 17.69
CA TYR A 32 -9.37 -21.51 18.84
C TYR A 32 -10.86 -21.45 19.23
N PRO A 33 -11.46 -22.56 19.67
CA PRO A 33 -12.91 -22.66 19.90
C PRO A 33 -13.44 -21.76 21.04
N CYS A 34 -12.55 -21.25 21.88
CA CYS A 34 -12.90 -20.32 22.97
C CYS A 34 -12.86 -18.84 22.53
N ALA A 35 -12.30 -18.53 21.36
CA ALA A 35 -12.26 -17.17 20.84
C ALA A 35 -13.64 -16.76 20.27
N ARG A 36 -14.03 -15.50 20.49
CA ARG A 36 -15.31 -14.94 20.01
C ARG A 36 -15.34 -14.81 18.47
N ASP A 37 -14.18 -14.57 17.90
CA ASP A 37 -13.91 -14.43 16.46
C ASP A 37 -12.40 -14.47 16.19
N TYR A 38 -11.99 -14.25 14.92
CA TYR A 38 -10.59 -14.34 14.54
C TYR A 38 -9.73 -13.26 15.23
N LEU A 39 -10.18 -12.02 15.27
CA LEU A 39 -9.43 -10.93 15.92
C LEU A 39 -9.27 -11.17 17.43
N ASP A 40 -10.25 -11.82 18.06
CA ASP A 40 -10.20 -12.15 19.49
C ASP A 40 -9.02 -13.06 19.85
N VAL A 41 -8.55 -13.87 18.93
CA VAL A 41 -7.32 -14.67 19.12
C VAL A 41 -6.16 -13.73 19.42
N TYR A 42 -5.92 -12.71 18.60
CA TYR A 42 -4.86 -11.73 18.80
C TYR A 42 -5.10 -10.85 20.01
N GLN A 43 -6.35 -10.41 20.21
CA GLN A 43 -6.76 -9.58 21.35
C GLN A 43 -6.48 -10.29 22.69
N SER A 44 -6.81 -11.57 22.81
CA SER A 44 -6.60 -12.35 24.02
C SER A 44 -5.13 -12.51 24.40
N TYR A 45 -4.23 -12.41 23.44
CA TYR A 45 -2.78 -12.43 23.66
C TYR A 45 -2.16 -11.03 23.79
N GLY A 46 -2.98 -9.96 23.84
CA GLY A 46 -2.48 -8.59 23.96
C GLY A 46 -1.62 -8.11 22.78
N LEU A 47 -1.93 -8.57 21.57
CA LEU A 47 -1.18 -8.27 20.35
C LEU A 47 -1.79 -7.11 19.53
N LEU A 48 -2.86 -6.47 20.04
CA LEU A 48 -3.50 -5.35 19.36
C LEU A 48 -3.03 -4.02 19.93
N GLY A 49 -2.78 -3.07 19.06
CA GLY A 49 -2.35 -1.70 19.39
C GLY A 49 -1.95 -0.93 18.15
N SER A 50 -1.56 0.34 18.31
CA SER A 50 -1.17 1.25 17.22
C SER A 50 0.02 0.79 16.36
N LYS A 51 0.74 -0.23 16.78
CA LYS A 51 1.82 -0.88 16.01
C LYS A 51 1.43 -2.24 15.45
N THR A 52 0.13 -2.55 15.40
CA THR A 52 -0.34 -3.82 14.88
C THR A 52 -0.91 -3.64 13.48
N LEU A 53 -0.33 -4.36 12.52
CA LEU A 53 -0.71 -4.38 11.12
C LEU A 53 -1.40 -5.70 10.78
N LEU A 54 -2.62 -5.62 10.28
CA LEU A 54 -3.48 -6.79 10.05
C LEU A 54 -3.81 -6.90 8.55
N GLY A 55 -3.06 -7.74 7.86
CA GLY A 55 -3.22 -7.96 6.42
C GLY A 55 -4.63 -8.42 6.06
N HIS A 56 -5.12 -7.98 4.90
CA HIS A 56 -6.41 -8.29 4.29
C HIS A 56 -7.61 -7.71 5.03
N SER A 57 -7.97 -8.20 6.21
CA SER A 57 -9.08 -7.70 7.03
C SER A 57 -10.41 -7.53 6.26
N ILE A 58 -10.75 -8.53 5.41
CA ILE A 58 -11.87 -8.44 4.45
C ILE A 58 -13.20 -8.77 5.14
N HIS A 59 -13.26 -9.93 5.82
CA HIS A 59 -14.50 -10.50 6.34
C HIS A 59 -14.72 -10.16 7.81
N LEU A 60 -14.50 -8.90 8.19
CA LEU A 60 -14.63 -8.44 9.58
C LEU A 60 -16.08 -8.43 10.06
N LYS A 61 -16.31 -8.94 11.27
CA LYS A 61 -17.56 -8.79 12.00
C LYS A 61 -17.65 -7.40 12.66
N PRO A 62 -18.86 -6.91 13.00
CA PRO A 62 -19.00 -5.61 13.67
C PRO A 62 -18.15 -5.48 14.95
N ARG A 63 -18.12 -6.52 15.80
CA ARG A 63 -17.29 -6.53 17.01
C ARG A 63 -15.79 -6.36 16.71
N GLU A 64 -15.31 -7.01 15.63
CA GLU A 64 -13.88 -6.89 15.23
C GLU A 64 -13.56 -5.47 14.80
N ILE A 65 -14.46 -4.81 14.07
CA ILE A 65 -14.31 -3.40 13.69
C ILE A 65 -14.31 -2.49 14.94
N ASP A 66 -15.20 -2.75 15.90
CA ASP A 66 -15.22 -2.00 17.16
C ASP A 66 -13.90 -2.16 17.93
N ALA A 67 -13.39 -3.39 18.03
CA ALA A 67 -12.13 -3.66 18.70
C ALA A 67 -10.91 -3.05 17.97
N LEU A 68 -10.91 -2.99 16.65
CA LEU A 68 -9.88 -2.29 15.88
C LEU A 68 -9.87 -0.78 16.19
N ALA A 69 -11.06 -0.16 16.26
CA ALA A 69 -11.18 1.26 16.62
C ALA A 69 -10.73 1.54 18.07
N GLU A 70 -11.01 0.62 19.00
CA GLU A 70 -10.64 0.76 20.42
C GLU A 70 -9.13 0.58 20.65
N THR A 71 -8.48 -0.24 19.84
CA THR A 71 -7.06 -0.61 20.03
C THR A 71 -6.10 0.17 19.12
N ASP A 72 -6.64 0.97 18.18
CA ASP A 72 -5.87 1.66 17.15
C ASP A 72 -5.01 0.69 16.30
N ALA A 73 -5.46 -0.55 16.12
CA ALA A 73 -4.81 -1.52 15.24
C ALA A 73 -5.22 -1.27 13.78
N HIS A 74 -4.29 -1.46 12.86
CA HIS A 74 -4.42 -1.02 11.48
C HIS A 74 -4.65 -2.18 10.51
N PRO A 75 -5.84 -2.29 9.88
CA PRO A 75 -6.03 -3.10 8.70
C PRO A 75 -5.11 -2.69 7.56
N VAL A 76 -4.65 -3.67 6.77
CA VAL A 76 -3.82 -3.41 5.59
C VAL A 76 -4.48 -4.01 4.35
N PHE A 77 -4.87 -3.14 3.44
CA PHE A 77 -5.51 -3.51 2.18
C PHE A 77 -4.49 -4.08 1.18
N CYS A 78 -4.72 -5.29 0.70
CA CYS A 78 -3.84 -6.03 -0.21
C CYS A 78 -4.58 -6.36 -1.54
N PRO A 79 -4.93 -5.35 -2.37
CA PRO A 79 -5.87 -5.54 -3.48
C PRO A 79 -5.43 -6.57 -4.52
N THR A 80 -4.14 -6.60 -4.90
CA THR A 80 -3.62 -7.53 -5.90
C THR A 80 -3.73 -8.98 -5.45
N SER A 81 -3.40 -9.26 -4.20
CA SER A 81 -3.54 -10.57 -3.57
C SER A 81 -5.00 -10.98 -3.41
N ASN A 82 -5.81 -10.09 -2.84
CA ASN A 82 -7.22 -10.35 -2.58
C ASN A 82 -8.00 -10.74 -3.85
N LEU A 83 -7.68 -10.09 -4.99
CA LEU A 83 -8.29 -10.43 -6.27
C LEU A 83 -7.71 -11.70 -6.88
N PHE A 84 -6.39 -11.90 -6.79
CA PHE A 84 -5.72 -13.07 -7.35
C PHE A 84 -6.17 -14.37 -6.68
N LEU A 85 -6.30 -14.36 -5.36
CA LEU A 85 -6.74 -15.51 -4.56
C LEU A 85 -8.27 -15.63 -4.48
N GLY A 86 -9.02 -14.60 -4.92
CA GLY A 86 -10.47 -14.59 -4.78
C GLY A 86 -10.95 -14.45 -3.35
N SER A 87 -10.13 -13.85 -2.47
CA SER A 87 -10.39 -13.73 -1.03
C SER A 87 -11.63 -12.87 -0.74
N GLY A 88 -11.88 -11.83 -1.54
CA GLY A 88 -13.03 -10.94 -1.40
C GLY A 88 -12.69 -9.46 -1.62
N LEU A 89 -13.64 -8.59 -1.28
CA LEU A 89 -13.54 -7.16 -1.49
C LEU A 89 -13.37 -6.45 -0.14
N PHE A 90 -12.27 -5.72 0.02
CA PHE A 90 -11.98 -4.92 1.21
C PHE A 90 -12.91 -3.70 1.28
N ASP A 91 -13.57 -3.50 2.41
CA ASP A 91 -14.55 -2.43 2.60
C ASP A 91 -13.97 -1.27 3.43
N ASP A 92 -13.28 -0.36 2.76
CA ASP A 92 -12.71 0.86 3.36
C ASP A 92 -13.79 1.76 3.99
N GLY A 93 -14.97 1.82 3.37
CA GLY A 93 -16.07 2.66 3.85
C GLY A 93 -16.52 2.29 5.26
N ARG A 94 -16.59 0.99 5.59
CA ARG A 94 -16.93 0.54 6.94
C ARG A 94 -15.87 0.91 7.98
N LEU A 95 -14.60 0.79 7.63
CA LEU A 95 -13.49 1.13 8.51
C LEU A 95 -13.41 2.64 8.75
N ARG A 96 -13.50 3.42 7.68
CA ARG A 96 -13.49 4.88 7.73
C ARG A 96 -14.66 5.46 8.54
N ALA A 97 -15.85 4.86 8.44
CA ALA A 97 -17.02 5.26 9.23
C ALA A 97 -16.81 5.10 10.75
N ARG A 98 -15.81 4.30 11.16
CA ARG A 98 -15.39 4.10 12.57
C ARG A 98 -14.11 4.85 12.92
N GLY A 99 -13.58 5.69 12.02
CA GLY A 99 -12.34 6.43 12.23
C GLY A 99 -11.08 5.58 12.19
N ILE A 100 -11.16 4.34 11.66
CA ILE A 100 -10.02 3.43 11.59
C ILE A 100 -9.15 3.82 10.41
N SER A 101 -7.87 4.09 10.69
CA SER A 101 -6.84 4.25 9.68
C SER A 101 -6.38 2.88 9.17
N ASN A 102 -6.17 2.77 7.87
CA ASN A 102 -5.69 1.54 7.26
C ASN A 102 -4.55 1.80 6.27
N GLY A 103 -3.69 0.81 6.07
CA GLY A 103 -2.61 0.85 5.09
C GLY A 103 -2.98 0.18 3.77
N ILE A 104 -2.12 0.32 2.77
CA ILE A 104 -2.20 -0.39 1.50
C ILE A 104 -0.85 -1.05 1.18
N ALA A 105 -0.87 -2.30 0.74
CA ALA A 105 0.33 -3.09 0.46
C ALA A 105 0.19 -3.95 -0.78
N THR A 106 1.34 -4.36 -1.34
CA THR A 106 1.41 -5.24 -2.50
C THR A 106 1.13 -6.71 -2.16
N ASP A 107 1.49 -7.13 -0.94
CA ASP A 107 1.44 -8.52 -0.50
C ASP A 107 2.10 -9.48 -1.51
N VAL A 108 3.24 -9.06 -2.07
CA VAL A 108 3.92 -9.82 -3.12
C VAL A 108 4.37 -11.20 -2.62
N GLY A 109 4.01 -12.21 -3.43
CA GLY A 109 4.06 -13.63 -3.08
C GLY A 109 2.70 -14.23 -3.35
N ALA A 110 1.62 -13.72 -2.72
CA ALA A 110 0.24 -13.88 -3.13
C ALA A 110 -0.23 -12.69 -4.00
N GLY A 111 0.23 -11.47 -3.73
CA GLY A 111 0.09 -10.33 -4.63
C GLY A 111 0.91 -10.49 -5.91
N THR A 112 0.35 -10.05 -7.02
CA THR A 112 0.86 -10.33 -8.38
C THR A 112 1.89 -9.33 -8.89
N SER A 113 2.23 -8.28 -8.11
CA SER A 113 3.15 -7.22 -8.54
C SER A 113 3.84 -6.54 -7.38
N TYR A 114 5.11 -6.15 -7.58
CA TYR A 114 5.83 -5.22 -6.69
C TYR A 114 5.43 -3.76 -6.87
N SER A 115 4.72 -3.44 -7.96
CA SER A 115 4.36 -2.06 -8.29
C SER A 115 3.22 -1.55 -7.41
N MET A 116 3.49 -0.52 -6.62
CA MET A 116 2.43 0.18 -5.87
C MET A 116 1.42 0.85 -6.82
N LEU A 117 1.81 1.28 -8.02
CA LEU A 117 0.88 1.84 -9.00
C LEU A 117 -0.14 0.78 -9.46
N GLN A 118 0.31 -0.46 -9.73
CA GLN A 118 -0.60 -1.57 -10.02
C GLN A 118 -1.48 -1.92 -8.82
N THR A 119 -0.94 -1.86 -7.62
CA THR A 119 -1.72 -2.04 -6.38
C THR A 119 -2.83 -1.00 -6.27
N LEU A 120 -2.55 0.27 -6.56
CA LEU A 120 -3.55 1.33 -6.59
C LEU A 120 -4.60 1.14 -7.69
N ASN A 121 -4.21 0.61 -8.86
CA ASN A 121 -5.13 0.24 -9.93
C ASN A 121 -6.14 -0.82 -9.49
N GLU A 122 -5.67 -1.91 -8.89
CA GLU A 122 -6.57 -2.95 -8.37
C GLU A 122 -7.45 -2.43 -7.23
N GLY A 123 -6.89 -1.60 -6.35
CA GLY A 123 -7.64 -0.91 -5.30
C GLY A 123 -8.78 -0.05 -5.86
N TYR A 124 -8.54 0.71 -6.93
CA TYR A 124 -9.56 1.49 -7.62
C TYR A 124 -10.74 0.61 -8.10
N LYS A 125 -10.44 -0.54 -8.73
CA LYS A 125 -11.47 -1.47 -9.23
C LYS A 125 -12.31 -2.04 -8.08
N ILE A 126 -11.70 -2.42 -6.96
CA ILE A 126 -12.40 -2.92 -5.78
C ILE A 126 -13.37 -1.87 -5.23
N PHE A 127 -12.93 -0.61 -5.14
CA PHE A 127 -13.80 0.50 -4.72
C PHE A 127 -15.00 0.65 -5.65
N GLN A 128 -14.79 0.61 -6.98
CA GLN A 128 -15.88 0.69 -7.96
C GLN A 128 -16.88 -0.47 -7.80
N LEU A 129 -16.40 -1.69 -7.57
CA LEU A 129 -17.26 -2.87 -7.35
C LEU A 129 -18.13 -2.74 -6.08
N GLN A 130 -17.75 -1.90 -5.15
CA GLN A 130 -18.47 -1.64 -3.90
C GLN A 130 -19.22 -0.29 -3.89
N ASN A 131 -19.39 0.35 -5.05
CA ASN A 131 -20.00 1.68 -5.17
C ASN A 131 -19.29 2.76 -4.32
N GLN A 132 -17.99 2.59 -4.12
CA GLN A 132 -17.12 3.56 -3.47
C GLN A 132 -16.25 4.24 -4.53
N SER A 133 -15.66 5.39 -4.21
CA SER A 133 -14.75 6.11 -5.10
C SER A 133 -13.38 6.26 -4.46
N LEU A 134 -12.34 5.89 -5.19
CA LEU A 134 -10.96 6.15 -4.81
C LEU A 134 -10.40 7.28 -5.67
N HIS A 135 -10.46 8.49 -5.15
CA HIS A 135 -9.92 9.67 -5.84
C HIS A 135 -8.39 9.56 -5.96
N PRO A 136 -7.77 9.95 -7.10
CA PRO A 136 -6.32 9.77 -7.29
C PRO A 136 -5.45 10.47 -6.24
N LEU A 137 -5.80 11.67 -5.81
CA LEU A 137 -5.07 12.33 -4.71
C LEU A 137 -5.13 11.51 -3.41
N GLN A 138 -6.26 10.89 -3.11
CA GLN A 138 -6.41 10.00 -1.96
C GLN A 138 -5.59 8.71 -2.14
N ALA A 139 -5.58 8.14 -3.34
CA ALA A 139 -4.81 6.93 -3.64
C ALA A 139 -3.31 7.15 -3.43
N PHE A 140 -2.76 8.25 -3.96
CA PHE A 140 -1.35 8.58 -3.78
C PHE A 140 -1.03 9.01 -2.34
N HIS A 141 -1.91 9.74 -1.66
CA HIS A 141 -1.77 10.01 -0.24
C HIS A 141 -1.72 8.71 0.57
N TRP A 142 -2.59 7.76 0.27
CA TRP A 142 -2.66 6.47 0.96
C TRP A 142 -1.35 5.68 0.81
N ALA A 143 -0.79 5.60 -0.41
CA ALA A 143 0.46 4.91 -0.70
C ALA A 143 1.73 5.62 -0.15
N THR A 144 1.60 6.85 0.35
CA THR A 144 2.71 7.67 0.87
C THR A 144 2.47 8.04 2.33
N ARG A 145 1.96 9.24 2.58
CA ARG A 145 1.69 9.79 3.92
C ARG A 145 0.75 8.89 4.75
N GLY A 146 -0.28 8.32 4.12
CA GLY A 146 -1.21 7.42 4.80
C GLY A 146 -0.52 6.18 5.36
N ASN A 147 0.32 5.51 4.56
CA ASN A 147 1.12 4.39 5.03
C ASN A 147 2.15 4.81 6.09
N ALA A 148 2.77 5.99 5.95
CA ALA A 148 3.68 6.52 6.97
C ALA A 148 2.97 6.69 8.32
N CYS A 149 1.74 7.23 8.33
CA CYS A 149 0.92 7.34 9.55
C CYS A 149 0.60 5.98 10.17
N VAL A 150 0.20 5.00 9.36
CA VAL A 150 -0.09 3.62 9.82
C VAL A 150 1.15 2.95 10.43
N LEU A 151 2.33 3.31 9.96
CA LEU A 151 3.61 2.82 10.47
C LEU A 151 4.15 3.66 11.66
N GLY A 152 3.49 4.77 12.03
CA GLY A 152 4.00 5.71 13.03
C GLY A 152 5.34 6.35 12.63
N LEU A 153 5.53 6.59 11.33
CA LEU A 153 6.73 7.18 10.73
C LEU A 153 6.44 8.53 10.06
N GLU A 154 5.27 9.10 10.30
CA GLU A 154 4.83 10.34 9.66
C GLU A 154 5.72 11.56 9.95
N ASP A 155 6.41 11.57 11.05
CA ASP A 155 7.39 12.62 11.38
C ASP A 155 8.71 12.47 10.59
N LYS A 156 8.92 11.34 9.92
CA LYS A 156 10.16 11.03 9.20
C LYS A 156 9.98 11.00 7.69
N ILE A 157 8.93 10.32 7.21
CA ILE A 157 8.71 10.03 5.78
C ILE A 157 7.27 10.33 5.34
N GLY A 158 7.01 10.21 4.05
CA GLY A 158 5.66 10.32 3.46
C GLY A 158 5.28 11.75 3.07
N THR A 159 6.19 12.73 3.19
CA THR A 159 6.01 14.13 2.79
C THR A 159 7.30 14.66 2.17
N LEU A 160 7.21 15.81 1.47
CA LEU A 160 8.35 16.55 0.94
C LEU A 160 8.69 17.78 1.78
N ASP A 161 8.22 17.84 3.02
CA ASP A 161 8.46 18.95 3.92
C ASP A 161 9.94 19.00 4.36
N ALA A 162 10.44 20.20 4.54
CA ALA A 162 11.81 20.39 5.01
C ALA A 162 12.00 19.80 6.41
N GLY A 163 13.02 18.98 6.58
CA GLY A 163 13.36 18.32 7.85
C GLY A 163 12.96 16.85 7.90
N THR A 164 12.20 16.33 6.92
CA THR A 164 11.93 14.90 6.78
C THR A 164 13.02 14.21 5.94
N GLU A 165 13.07 12.88 6.02
CA GLU A 165 13.97 12.07 5.21
C GLU A 165 13.57 12.16 3.73
N ALA A 166 14.57 12.30 2.85
CA ALA A 166 14.34 12.45 1.42
C ALA A 166 14.12 11.08 0.75
N ASP A 167 13.04 10.39 1.14
CA ASP A 167 12.53 9.19 0.50
C ASP A 167 11.58 9.59 -0.62
N ILE A 168 12.08 9.66 -1.85
CA ILE A 168 11.38 10.28 -2.97
C ILE A 168 11.29 9.31 -4.13
N VAL A 169 10.12 9.18 -4.72
CA VAL A 169 9.90 8.48 -5.99
C VAL A 169 9.59 9.48 -7.09
N VAL A 170 10.40 9.46 -8.15
CA VAL A 170 10.17 10.26 -9.35
C VAL A 170 9.45 9.41 -10.38
N LEU A 171 8.29 9.89 -10.84
CA LEU A 171 7.44 9.19 -11.79
C LEU A 171 7.51 9.84 -13.17
N ASN A 172 7.61 9.00 -14.21
CA ASN A 172 7.43 9.39 -15.60
C ASN A 172 6.00 9.09 -16.03
N SER A 173 5.17 10.11 -16.10
CA SER A 173 3.77 9.97 -16.50
C SER A 173 3.58 9.67 -18.00
N ARG A 174 4.66 9.65 -18.78
CA ARG A 174 4.69 9.35 -20.22
C ARG A 174 5.54 8.10 -20.54
N SER A 175 5.63 7.18 -19.61
CA SER A 175 6.50 5.98 -19.71
C SER A 175 6.11 5.00 -20.82
N THR A 176 4.91 5.09 -21.34
CA THR A 176 4.42 4.32 -22.50
C THR A 176 3.70 5.22 -23.49
N ASP A 177 3.64 4.81 -24.77
CA ASP A 177 2.94 5.58 -25.81
C ASP A 177 1.47 5.84 -25.44
N THR A 178 0.81 4.87 -24.87
CA THR A 178 -0.60 5.01 -24.46
C THR A 178 -0.75 6.01 -23.31
N MET A 179 0.15 6.00 -22.34
CA MET A 179 0.15 7.01 -21.27
C MET A 179 0.44 8.40 -21.83
N ALA A 180 1.41 8.54 -22.75
CA ALA A 180 1.72 9.80 -23.38
C ALA A 180 0.50 10.38 -24.11
N LEU A 181 -0.22 9.57 -24.90
CA LEU A 181 -1.45 9.99 -25.59
C LEU A 181 -2.56 10.42 -24.60
N ARG A 182 -2.68 9.74 -23.46
CA ARG A 182 -3.62 10.13 -22.40
C ARG A 182 -3.22 11.43 -21.74
N MET A 183 -1.91 11.62 -21.45
CA MET A 183 -1.35 12.85 -20.86
C MET A 183 -1.55 14.09 -21.71
N ASP A 184 -1.58 13.96 -23.05
CA ASP A 184 -1.89 15.07 -23.96
C ASP A 184 -3.31 15.66 -23.76
N ARG A 185 -4.18 14.94 -23.07
CA ARG A 185 -5.55 15.34 -22.77
C ARG A 185 -5.73 15.74 -21.30
N ALA A 186 -4.75 15.47 -20.44
CA ALA A 186 -4.80 15.85 -19.04
C ALA A 186 -4.66 17.37 -18.91
N SER A 187 -5.54 17.96 -18.11
CA SER A 187 -5.62 19.41 -17.86
C SER A 187 -5.36 19.75 -16.39
N SER A 188 -5.23 18.76 -15.53
CA SER A 188 -5.04 18.92 -14.10
C SER A 188 -4.14 17.84 -13.51
N LEU A 189 -3.52 18.14 -12.36
CA LEU A 189 -2.75 17.15 -11.59
C LEU A 189 -3.58 15.93 -11.24
N SER A 190 -4.85 16.11 -10.91
CA SER A 190 -5.75 15.00 -10.58
C SER A 190 -5.93 14.04 -11.74
N GLU A 191 -6.04 14.53 -12.98
CA GLU A 191 -6.12 13.69 -14.18
C GLU A 191 -4.80 12.99 -14.47
N GLU A 192 -3.67 13.67 -14.29
CA GLU A 192 -2.34 13.09 -14.44
C GLU A 192 -2.13 11.94 -13.42
N LEU A 193 -2.43 12.16 -12.15
CA LEU A 193 -2.36 11.14 -11.11
C LEU A 193 -3.32 9.97 -11.38
N PHE A 194 -4.51 10.26 -11.93
CA PHE A 194 -5.45 9.20 -12.32
C PHE A 194 -4.88 8.31 -13.44
N ILE A 195 -4.23 8.89 -14.43
CA ILE A 195 -3.56 8.13 -15.50
C ILE A 195 -2.45 7.26 -14.91
N LEU A 196 -1.62 7.80 -14.03
CA LEU A 196 -0.60 7.03 -13.32
C LEU A 196 -1.21 5.90 -12.47
N GLN A 197 -2.31 6.17 -11.76
CA GLN A 197 -3.00 5.19 -10.93
C GLN A 197 -3.54 4.00 -11.73
N ILE A 198 -4.13 4.24 -12.92
CA ILE A 198 -4.81 3.18 -13.67
C ILE A 198 -3.97 2.54 -14.78
N MET A 199 -2.87 3.17 -15.19
CA MET A 199 -2.04 2.71 -16.31
C MET A 199 -0.56 2.56 -15.93
N GLY A 200 -0.15 3.10 -14.77
CA GLY A 200 1.24 3.06 -14.34
C GLY A 200 1.66 1.68 -13.84
N ASP A 201 2.91 1.35 -14.10
CA ASP A 201 3.61 0.17 -13.60
C ASP A 201 5.07 0.51 -13.28
N ASP A 202 5.96 -0.47 -13.19
CA ASP A 202 7.37 -0.29 -12.91
C ASP A 202 8.12 0.57 -13.94
N ARG A 203 7.62 0.65 -15.19
CA ARG A 203 8.17 1.52 -16.25
C ARG A 203 7.97 3.00 -15.95
N ALA A 204 6.95 3.32 -15.17
CA ALA A 204 6.69 4.70 -14.75
C ALA A 204 7.61 5.17 -13.61
N ILE A 205 8.39 4.29 -12.98
CA ILE A 205 9.35 4.67 -11.96
C ILE A 205 10.64 5.16 -12.64
N ASP A 206 10.85 6.46 -12.68
CA ASP A 206 12.06 7.05 -13.26
C ASP A 206 13.25 6.94 -12.30
N GLN A 207 13.09 7.39 -11.07
CA GLN A 207 14.12 7.32 -10.03
C GLN A 207 13.49 7.10 -8.65
N VAL A 208 14.26 6.47 -7.77
CA VAL A 208 13.94 6.33 -6.34
C VAL A 208 15.13 6.84 -5.53
N TYR A 209 14.85 7.71 -4.56
CA TYR A 209 15.82 8.16 -3.58
C TYR A 209 15.47 7.57 -2.21
N VAL A 210 16.47 7.11 -1.49
CA VAL A 210 16.36 6.66 -0.10
C VAL A 210 17.32 7.53 0.71
N SER A 211 16.79 8.28 1.66
CA SER A 211 17.55 9.29 2.42
C SER A 211 18.37 10.22 1.53
N GLY A 212 17.79 10.63 0.37
CA GLY A 212 18.43 11.50 -0.62
C GLY A 212 19.45 10.80 -1.55
N VAL A 213 19.69 9.49 -1.36
CA VAL A 213 20.63 8.73 -2.20
C VAL A 213 19.85 8.03 -3.33
N PRO A 214 20.20 8.25 -4.63
CA PRO A 214 19.53 7.58 -5.72
C PRO A 214 19.82 6.07 -5.70
N SER A 215 18.77 5.25 -5.70
CA SER A 215 18.87 3.79 -5.62
C SER A 215 18.75 3.10 -6.97
N LYS A 216 18.03 3.68 -7.93
CA LYS A 216 17.95 3.18 -9.30
C LYS A 216 19.25 3.54 -10.03
N LYS A 217 20.05 2.55 -10.38
CA LYS A 217 21.22 2.77 -11.23
C LYS A 217 20.76 3.27 -12.59
N GLY A 218 21.05 4.51 -12.94
CA GLY A 218 20.78 5.04 -14.28
C GLY A 218 21.42 4.12 -15.33
N ALA A 219 20.73 3.88 -16.44
CA ALA A 219 21.41 3.38 -17.64
C ALA A 219 22.60 4.28 -17.87
N ALA A 220 23.81 3.69 -17.95
CA ALA A 220 25.02 4.46 -18.19
C ALA A 220 24.74 5.37 -19.38
N ALA A 221 24.86 6.70 -19.17
CA ALA A 221 24.69 7.66 -20.23
C ALA A 221 25.61 7.22 -21.37
N THR A 222 25.04 6.73 -22.47
CA THR A 222 25.81 6.47 -23.68
C THR A 222 26.34 7.84 -24.09
N ALA A 223 27.64 8.04 -23.88
CA ALA A 223 28.32 9.22 -24.29
C ALA A 223 27.95 9.47 -25.77
N PRO A 224 27.59 10.71 -26.17
CA PRO A 224 27.30 10.98 -27.56
C PRO A 224 28.54 10.58 -28.36
N SER A 225 28.37 9.69 -29.34
CA SER A 225 29.42 9.28 -30.26
C SER A 225 29.95 10.57 -30.90
N SER A 226 31.21 10.91 -30.61
CA SER A 226 31.89 11.99 -31.27
C SER A 226 31.95 11.65 -32.76
N ASN A 227 31.08 12.24 -33.58
CA ASN A 227 31.22 12.27 -35.04
C ASN A 227 32.50 13.04 -35.33
N ARG A 228 33.63 12.32 -35.47
CA ARG A 228 34.80 12.85 -36.13
C ARG A 228 34.45 13.00 -37.61
N VAL A 229 34.29 14.22 -38.03
CA VAL A 229 34.32 14.57 -39.46
C VAL A 229 35.73 14.25 -39.96
N PRO A 230 35.90 13.46 -41.01
CA PRO A 230 37.23 13.28 -41.60
C PRO A 230 37.62 14.59 -42.30
N GLU A 231 38.73 15.20 -41.85
CA GLU A 231 39.43 16.22 -42.62
C GLU A 231 39.98 15.56 -43.89
N ASN A 232 39.43 15.95 -45.01
CA ASN A 232 39.99 15.62 -46.32
C ASN A 232 41.12 16.62 -46.63
N ALA A 233 42.31 16.08 -46.88
CA ALA A 233 43.38 16.72 -47.62
C ALA A 233 43.07 16.67 -49.13
#